data_ff73805cca0e7fbe41a458bec466e3b6
#
_entry.id   ff73805cca0e7fbe41a458bec466e3b6
#
_cell.length_a   1.000
_cell.length_b   1.000
_cell.length_c   1.000
_cell.angle_alpha   90.00
_cell.angle_beta   90.00
_cell.angle_gamma   90.00
#
_symmetry.space_group_name_H-M   'P 1'
#
loop_
_entity.id
_entity.type
_entity.pdbx_description
1 polymer ?
#
loop_
_entity_poly.entity_id
_entity_poly.type
_entity_poly.pdbx_seq_one_letter_code
_entity_poly.pdbx_strand_id
1 'polypeptide(L)'
;MGAEVHYLNAIEALDQGDREKAASEAKSATVLDPEHLEAWGIYVEACLPPLGMQPTMAQAASALSAVKRIVALDPTRLDMWLRGGRLMADELGMLHDALYWWQDCREHLPDEVTPIVEMASILADMGEYAQAQQRLQSILDDNMDVGITQFRKINGLLQLVRVAATQEEREIFKPYEKHHNGWVAIRQKMRKPPVSESLIFLMTAVPILLLVVMLLGRYSAPSWSAVCLNTLVILIIILVMMRNAKRWFQLLNRPAFNLLRAMNFEAATGYTVIEEDIRTSVLYMYIMQRKPTSWQERMLKIIDNGQRLPNNWRLRLPDFSSHLEQAFHDSATVHEDLPASEEE
;
A
#
# COMPACT_ATOMS: atom_id res chain seq x y z
N MET A 1 -28.49 -15.21 -29.08
CA MET A 1 -27.52 -14.10 -29.32
C MET A 1 -26.14 -14.67 -29.07
N GLY A 2 -25.15 -14.31 -29.88
CA GLY A 2 -23.76 -14.74 -29.65
C GLY A 2 -23.06 -13.86 -28.63
N ALA A 3 -21.91 -14.30 -28.10
CA ALA A 3 -21.11 -13.53 -27.14
C ALA A 3 -20.79 -12.11 -27.63
N GLU A 4 -20.45 -11.99 -28.91
CA GLU A 4 -20.12 -10.72 -29.57
C GLU A 4 -21.25 -9.68 -29.52
N VAL A 5 -22.51 -10.12 -29.68
CA VAL A 5 -23.67 -9.21 -29.59
C VAL A 5 -23.83 -8.65 -28.18
N HIS A 6 -23.68 -9.49 -27.17
CA HIS A 6 -23.72 -9.06 -25.77
C HIS A 6 -22.53 -8.13 -25.43
N TYR A 7 -21.35 -8.39 -25.96
CA TYR A 7 -20.19 -7.53 -25.80
C TYR A 7 -20.44 -6.13 -26.39
N LEU A 8 -20.95 -6.04 -27.62
CA LEU A 8 -21.28 -4.75 -28.25
C LEU A 8 -22.37 -3.98 -27.50
N ASN A 9 -23.41 -4.69 -27.01
CA ASN A 9 -24.46 -4.10 -26.18
C ASN A 9 -23.88 -3.56 -24.85
N ALA A 10 -22.90 -4.26 -24.28
CA ALA A 10 -22.23 -3.82 -23.06
C ALA A 10 -21.45 -2.53 -23.27
N ILE A 11 -20.74 -2.40 -24.40
CA ILE A 11 -20.03 -1.16 -24.77
C ILE A 11 -21.04 -0.01 -24.94
N GLU A 12 -22.11 -0.23 -25.71
CA GLU A 12 -23.13 0.80 -25.91
C GLU A 12 -23.76 1.27 -24.60
N ALA A 13 -24.08 0.33 -23.71
CA ALA A 13 -24.65 0.64 -22.39
C ALA A 13 -23.64 1.44 -21.53
N LEU A 14 -22.33 1.10 -21.59
CA LEU A 14 -21.29 1.81 -20.86
C LEU A 14 -21.12 3.24 -21.36
N ASP A 15 -21.16 3.45 -22.69
CA ASP A 15 -21.09 4.76 -23.34
C ASP A 15 -22.31 5.63 -22.98
N GLN A 16 -23.48 5.03 -22.82
CA GLN A 16 -24.69 5.69 -22.32
C GLN A 16 -24.67 5.96 -20.81
N GLY A 17 -23.64 5.48 -20.10
CA GLY A 17 -23.51 5.61 -18.65
C GLY A 17 -24.34 4.62 -17.84
N ASP A 18 -25.03 3.66 -18.50
CA ASP A 18 -25.81 2.59 -17.84
C ASP A 18 -24.88 1.42 -17.47
N ARG A 19 -24.17 1.60 -16.35
CA ARG A 19 -23.19 0.62 -15.85
C ARG A 19 -23.82 -0.69 -15.41
N GLU A 20 -25.07 -0.68 -14.94
CA GLU A 20 -25.76 -1.88 -14.51
C GLU A 20 -26.10 -2.78 -15.70
N LYS A 21 -26.66 -2.18 -16.75
CA LYS A 21 -26.92 -2.87 -18.02
C LYS A 21 -25.60 -3.33 -18.66
N ALA A 22 -24.58 -2.48 -18.70
CA ALA A 22 -23.26 -2.85 -19.22
C ALA A 22 -22.66 -4.05 -18.49
N ALA A 23 -22.72 -4.10 -17.17
CA ALA A 23 -22.24 -5.24 -16.37
C ALA A 23 -23.04 -6.51 -16.65
N SER A 24 -24.37 -6.42 -16.81
CA SER A 24 -25.24 -7.56 -17.13
C SER A 24 -24.92 -8.13 -18.51
N GLU A 25 -24.80 -7.26 -19.52
CA GLU A 25 -24.50 -7.67 -20.89
C GLU A 25 -23.06 -8.23 -21.00
N ALA A 26 -22.07 -7.57 -20.41
CA ALA A 26 -20.68 -8.06 -20.39
C ALA A 26 -20.60 -9.43 -19.70
N LYS A 27 -21.30 -9.62 -18.57
CA LYS A 27 -21.38 -10.93 -17.89
C LYS A 27 -22.01 -11.99 -18.78
N SER A 28 -23.06 -11.65 -19.55
CA SER A 28 -23.67 -12.57 -20.50
C SER A 28 -22.70 -12.97 -21.62
N ALA A 29 -21.92 -12.03 -22.12
CA ALA A 29 -20.85 -12.29 -23.09
C ALA A 29 -19.81 -13.27 -22.54
N THR A 30 -19.31 -13.04 -21.29
CA THR A 30 -18.30 -13.90 -20.65
C THR A 30 -18.82 -15.29 -20.26
N VAL A 31 -20.11 -15.46 -20.09
CA VAL A 31 -20.74 -16.78 -19.87
C VAL A 31 -20.80 -17.57 -21.16
N LEU A 32 -21.06 -16.90 -22.29
CA LEU A 32 -21.12 -17.54 -23.61
C LEU A 32 -19.72 -17.82 -24.17
N ASP A 33 -18.78 -16.94 -23.92
CA ASP A 33 -17.37 -17.09 -24.28
C ASP A 33 -16.47 -16.71 -23.09
N PRO A 34 -16.05 -17.70 -22.29
CA PRO A 34 -15.19 -17.45 -21.12
C PRO A 34 -13.77 -16.98 -21.45
N GLU A 35 -13.33 -17.06 -22.70
CA GLU A 35 -12.00 -16.63 -23.17
C GLU A 35 -12.00 -15.23 -23.79
N HIS A 36 -13.16 -14.60 -23.88
CA HIS A 36 -13.31 -13.26 -24.45
C HIS A 36 -12.74 -12.19 -23.53
N LEU A 37 -11.48 -11.85 -23.71
CA LEU A 37 -10.73 -10.91 -22.86
C LEU A 37 -11.36 -9.51 -22.78
N GLU A 38 -11.82 -8.99 -23.93
CA GLU A 38 -12.40 -7.66 -24.02
C GLU A 38 -13.73 -7.58 -23.24
N ALA A 39 -14.54 -8.64 -23.30
CA ALA A 39 -15.79 -8.69 -22.53
C ALA A 39 -15.53 -8.69 -21.01
N TRP A 40 -14.50 -9.41 -20.56
CA TRP A 40 -14.04 -9.34 -19.18
C TRP A 40 -13.57 -7.93 -18.81
N GLY A 41 -12.84 -7.25 -19.72
CA GLY A 41 -12.39 -5.86 -19.52
C GLY A 41 -13.56 -4.89 -19.33
N ILE A 42 -14.59 -4.97 -20.19
CA ILE A 42 -15.81 -4.17 -20.04
C ILE A 42 -16.55 -4.52 -18.75
N TYR A 43 -16.58 -5.79 -18.35
CA TYR A 43 -17.21 -6.21 -17.10
C TYR A 43 -16.49 -5.59 -15.89
N VAL A 44 -15.15 -5.56 -15.86
CA VAL A 44 -14.38 -4.89 -14.81
C VAL A 44 -14.77 -3.42 -14.73
N GLU A 45 -14.79 -2.73 -15.88
CA GLU A 45 -15.09 -1.29 -15.94
C GLU A 45 -16.53 -0.99 -15.52
N ALA A 46 -17.49 -1.81 -15.94
CA ALA A 46 -18.90 -1.65 -15.61
C ALA A 46 -19.21 -1.93 -14.12
N CYS A 47 -18.51 -2.89 -13.50
CA CYS A 47 -18.67 -3.19 -12.08
C CYS A 47 -18.19 -2.05 -11.16
N LEU A 48 -17.20 -1.27 -11.57
CA LEU A 48 -16.65 -0.18 -10.76
C LEU A 48 -17.44 1.11 -10.97
N PRO A 49 -17.57 1.98 -9.96
CA PRO A 49 -18.23 3.27 -10.14
C PRO A 49 -17.41 4.22 -11.01
N PRO A 50 -18.01 5.32 -11.49
CA PRO A 50 -17.28 6.37 -12.21
C PRO A 50 -16.12 6.94 -11.40
N LEU A 51 -15.13 7.53 -12.10
CA LEU A 51 -13.99 8.21 -11.49
C LEU A 51 -14.45 9.22 -10.42
N GLY A 52 -13.83 9.16 -9.25
CA GLY A 52 -14.14 10.01 -8.10
C GLY A 52 -15.16 9.43 -7.12
N MET A 53 -15.82 8.34 -7.44
CA MET A 53 -16.67 7.60 -6.52
C MET A 53 -15.92 6.36 -5.99
N GLN A 54 -16.26 5.95 -4.75
CA GLN A 54 -15.69 4.76 -4.13
C GLN A 54 -16.59 3.54 -4.41
N PRO A 55 -16.00 2.38 -4.74
CA PRO A 55 -16.78 1.15 -4.94
C PRO A 55 -17.31 0.62 -3.61
N THR A 56 -18.45 -0.06 -3.67
CA THR A 56 -18.91 -0.92 -2.58
C THR A 56 -18.06 -2.20 -2.55
N MET A 57 -18.13 -2.94 -1.43
CA MET A 57 -17.43 -4.22 -1.32
C MET A 57 -17.86 -5.22 -2.42
N ALA A 58 -19.15 -5.25 -2.76
CA ALA A 58 -19.66 -6.14 -3.80
C ALA A 58 -19.13 -5.78 -5.19
N GLN A 59 -19.08 -4.50 -5.52
CA GLN A 59 -18.50 -4.00 -6.77
C GLN A 59 -17.01 -4.31 -6.88
N ALA A 60 -16.25 -4.01 -5.82
CA ALA A 60 -14.82 -4.31 -5.77
C ALA A 60 -14.52 -5.82 -5.90
N ALA A 61 -15.32 -6.67 -5.24
CA ALA A 61 -15.18 -8.12 -5.31
C ALA A 61 -15.53 -8.68 -6.70
N SER A 62 -16.59 -8.16 -7.34
CA SER A 62 -16.96 -8.56 -8.70
C SER A 62 -15.89 -8.17 -9.72
N ALA A 63 -15.41 -6.92 -9.65
CA ALA A 63 -14.32 -6.45 -10.49
C ALA A 63 -13.03 -7.27 -10.28
N LEU A 64 -12.66 -7.57 -9.03
CA LEU A 64 -11.50 -8.39 -8.71
C LEU A 64 -11.61 -9.80 -9.28
N SER A 65 -12.79 -10.41 -9.23
CA SER A 65 -13.02 -11.73 -9.82
C SER A 65 -12.78 -11.72 -11.34
N ALA A 66 -13.24 -10.69 -12.03
CA ALA A 66 -13.02 -10.51 -13.46
C ALA A 66 -11.54 -10.25 -13.80
N VAL A 67 -10.88 -9.38 -13.03
CA VAL A 67 -9.44 -9.11 -13.18
C VAL A 67 -8.62 -10.40 -13.04
N LYS A 68 -8.93 -11.25 -12.04
CA LYS A 68 -8.28 -12.55 -11.87
C LYS A 68 -8.46 -13.43 -13.10
N ARG A 69 -9.63 -13.39 -13.74
CA ARG A 69 -9.88 -14.14 -14.96
C ARG A 69 -9.08 -13.63 -16.14
N ILE A 70 -9.00 -12.31 -16.32
CA ILE A 70 -8.19 -11.68 -17.38
C ILE A 70 -6.72 -12.08 -17.24
N VAL A 71 -6.15 -11.96 -16.04
CA VAL A 71 -4.76 -12.31 -15.77
C VAL A 71 -4.49 -13.80 -15.99
N ALA A 72 -5.45 -14.67 -15.66
CA ALA A 72 -5.32 -16.11 -15.94
C ALA A 72 -5.35 -16.43 -17.44
N LEU A 73 -6.02 -15.61 -18.27
CA LEU A 73 -6.05 -15.76 -19.73
C LEU A 73 -4.84 -15.11 -20.40
N ASP A 74 -4.44 -13.95 -19.92
CA ASP A 74 -3.29 -13.19 -20.43
C ASP A 74 -2.46 -12.61 -19.27
N PRO A 75 -1.45 -13.36 -18.77
CA PRO A 75 -0.61 -12.92 -17.68
C PRO A 75 0.31 -11.73 -18.01
N THR A 76 0.41 -11.34 -19.27
CA THR A 76 1.26 -10.20 -19.71
C THR A 76 0.62 -8.83 -19.44
N ARG A 77 -0.65 -8.80 -19.06
CA ARG A 77 -1.44 -7.59 -18.80
C ARG A 77 -1.07 -6.94 -17.48
N LEU A 78 0.03 -6.18 -17.44
CA LEU A 78 0.48 -5.43 -16.27
C LEU A 78 -0.62 -4.48 -15.71
N ASP A 79 -1.41 -3.86 -16.59
CA ASP A 79 -2.53 -2.99 -16.20
C ASP A 79 -3.56 -3.71 -15.31
N MET A 80 -3.83 -4.98 -15.62
CA MET A 80 -4.75 -5.80 -14.82
C MET A 80 -4.11 -6.28 -13.51
N TRP A 81 -2.82 -6.59 -13.51
CA TRP A 81 -2.09 -6.84 -12.26
C TRP A 81 -2.14 -5.63 -11.33
N LEU A 82 -1.88 -4.43 -11.84
CA LEU A 82 -1.97 -3.17 -11.09
C LEU A 82 -3.37 -2.95 -10.53
N ARG A 83 -4.40 -3.19 -11.34
CA ARG A 83 -5.80 -3.01 -10.94
C ARG A 83 -6.19 -4.01 -9.86
N GLY A 84 -5.83 -5.29 -10.01
CA GLY A 84 -6.07 -6.33 -9.01
C GLY A 84 -5.38 -6.06 -7.68
N GLY A 85 -4.11 -5.65 -7.71
CA GLY A 85 -3.36 -5.29 -6.51
C GLY A 85 -3.99 -4.13 -5.74
N ARG A 86 -4.44 -3.07 -6.43
CA ARG A 86 -5.17 -1.96 -5.80
C ARG A 86 -6.52 -2.39 -5.20
N LEU A 87 -7.30 -3.18 -5.92
CA LEU A 87 -8.56 -3.71 -5.40
C LEU A 87 -8.35 -4.55 -4.14
N MET A 88 -7.30 -5.37 -4.12
CA MET A 88 -6.99 -6.19 -2.95
C MET A 88 -6.46 -5.36 -1.79
N ALA A 89 -5.42 -4.55 -2.00
CA ALA A 89 -4.71 -3.86 -0.93
C ALA A 89 -5.49 -2.62 -0.43
N ASP A 90 -5.90 -1.74 -1.36
CA ASP A 90 -6.45 -0.44 -1.00
C ASP A 90 -7.95 -0.53 -0.71
N GLU A 91 -8.71 -1.20 -1.60
CA GLU A 91 -10.16 -1.25 -1.51
C GLU A 91 -10.68 -2.32 -0.55
N LEU A 92 -10.10 -3.52 -0.56
CA LEU A 92 -10.58 -4.64 0.25
C LEU A 92 -9.71 -4.90 1.50
N GLY A 93 -8.52 -4.34 1.60
CA GLY A 93 -7.61 -4.59 2.73
C GLY A 93 -7.07 -6.02 2.81
N MET A 94 -7.07 -6.76 1.69
CA MET A 94 -6.61 -8.14 1.58
C MET A 94 -5.09 -8.21 1.40
N LEU A 95 -4.33 -7.67 2.38
CA LEU A 95 -2.89 -7.50 2.24
C LEU A 95 -2.13 -8.81 2.05
N HIS A 96 -2.54 -9.89 2.73
CA HIS A 96 -1.92 -11.21 2.55
C HIS A 96 -2.12 -11.74 1.13
N ASP A 97 -3.36 -11.69 0.61
CA ASP A 97 -3.65 -12.14 -0.74
C ASP A 97 -2.97 -11.26 -1.79
N ALA A 98 -2.84 -9.95 -1.50
CA ALA A 98 -2.13 -9.02 -2.37
C ALA A 98 -0.61 -9.32 -2.45
N LEU A 99 0.02 -9.84 -1.37
CA LEU A 99 1.42 -10.29 -1.44
C LEU A 99 1.60 -11.47 -2.41
N TYR A 100 0.71 -12.49 -2.33
CA TYR A 100 0.73 -13.62 -3.28
C TYR A 100 0.43 -13.15 -4.71
N TRP A 101 -0.52 -12.25 -4.88
CA TRP A 101 -0.86 -11.65 -6.17
C TRP A 101 0.35 -10.97 -6.83
N TRP A 102 1.10 -10.18 -6.07
CA TRP A 102 2.29 -9.52 -6.58
C TRP A 102 3.45 -10.47 -6.81
N GLN A 103 3.55 -11.54 -6.02
CA GLN A 103 4.52 -12.61 -6.25
C GLN A 103 4.22 -13.33 -7.58
N ASP A 104 2.96 -13.71 -7.81
CA ASP A 104 2.54 -14.31 -9.07
C ASP A 104 2.79 -13.37 -10.26
N CYS A 105 2.52 -12.07 -10.11
CA CYS A 105 2.85 -11.08 -11.13
C CYS A 105 4.33 -11.08 -11.49
N ARG A 106 5.21 -11.16 -10.48
CA ARG A 106 6.66 -11.19 -10.68
C ARG A 106 7.13 -12.45 -11.42
N GLU A 107 6.46 -13.58 -11.24
CA GLU A 107 6.76 -14.81 -11.97
C GLU A 107 6.52 -14.67 -13.48
N HIS A 108 5.46 -13.94 -13.84
CA HIS A 108 5.10 -13.73 -15.25
C HIS A 108 5.81 -12.52 -15.88
N LEU A 109 6.18 -11.53 -15.07
CA LEU A 109 6.78 -10.26 -15.48
C LEU A 109 8.03 -9.97 -14.62
N PRO A 110 9.11 -10.74 -14.76
CA PRO A 110 10.27 -10.66 -13.87
C PRO A 110 11.03 -9.33 -13.96
N ASP A 111 10.99 -8.67 -15.11
CA ASP A 111 11.68 -7.39 -15.36
C ASP A 111 10.93 -6.18 -14.77
N GLU A 112 9.68 -6.38 -14.32
CA GLU A 112 8.87 -5.32 -13.76
C GLU A 112 9.23 -5.01 -12.30
N VAL A 113 9.55 -3.75 -12.03
CA VAL A 113 9.89 -3.26 -10.68
C VAL A 113 8.66 -3.10 -9.79
N THR A 114 7.51 -2.81 -10.38
CA THR A 114 6.27 -2.48 -9.66
C THR A 114 5.85 -3.55 -8.65
N PRO A 115 5.85 -4.86 -8.96
CA PRO A 115 5.50 -5.90 -7.99
C PRO A 115 6.37 -5.87 -6.74
N ILE A 116 7.68 -5.65 -6.90
CA ILE A 116 8.64 -5.60 -5.78
C ILE A 116 8.35 -4.41 -4.87
N VAL A 117 8.05 -3.24 -5.45
CA VAL A 117 7.74 -2.02 -4.70
C VAL A 117 6.42 -2.17 -3.94
N GLU A 118 5.40 -2.74 -4.56
CA GLU A 118 4.10 -2.94 -3.92
C GLU A 118 4.18 -4.01 -2.81
N MET A 119 4.91 -5.11 -3.02
CA MET A 119 5.19 -6.08 -1.97
C MET A 119 5.93 -5.45 -0.79
N ALA A 120 6.95 -4.64 -1.05
CA ALA A 120 7.69 -3.94 0.01
C ALA A 120 6.82 -2.94 0.78
N SER A 121 5.89 -2.25 0.10
CA SER A 121 4.92 -1.36 0.74
C SER A 121 3.99 -2.13 1.67
N ILE A 122 3.44 -3.25 1.21
CA ILE A 122 2.56 -4.11 2.01
C ILE A 122 3.31 -4.68 3.23
N LEU A 123 4.53 -5.19 3.03
CA LEU A 123 5.37 -5.70 4.12
C LEU A 123 5.66 -4.63 5.17
N ALA A 124 5.93 -3.38 4.75
CA ALA A 124 6.13 -2.26 5.67
C ALA A 124 4.85 -1.94 6.47
N ASP A 125 3.67 -1.98 5.84
CA ASP A 125 2.39 -1.79 6.51
C ASP A 125 2.10 -2.89 7.53
N MET A 126 2.51 -4.12 7.23
CA MET A 126 2.42 -5.26 8.15
C MET A 126 3.44 -5.20 9.29
N GLY A 127 4.50 -4.39 9.15
CA GLY A 127 5.60 -4.28 10.12
C GLY A 127 6.78 -5.21 9.85
N GLU A 128 6.79 -5.89 8.71
CA GLU A 128 7.86 -6.78 8.27
C GLU A 128 8.98 -5.97 7.57
N TYR A 129 9.57 -5.03 8.32
CA TYR A 129 10.50 -4.05 7.79
C TYR A 129 11.79 -4.64 7.21
N ALA A 130 12.33 -5.70 7.83
CA ALA A 130 13.53 -6.35 7.35
C ALA A 130 13.31 -6.96 5.94
N GLN A 131 12.18 -7.62 5.75
CA GLN A 131 11.81 -8.19 4.45
C GLN A 131 11.49 -7.12 3.42
N ALA A 132 10.77 -6.05 3.82
CA ALA A 132 10.52 -4.90 2.96
C ALA A 132 11.84 -4.24 2.49
N GLN A 133 12.82 -4.09 3.39
CA GLN A 133 14.13 -3.56 3.06
C GLN A 133 14.87 -4.46 2.06
N GLN A 134 14.87 -5.77 2.30
CA GLN A 134 15.52 -6.74 1.41
C GLN A 134 14.92 -6.69 0.00
N ARG A 135 13.57 -6.60 -0.13
CA ARG A 135 12.90 -6.48 -1.44
C ARG A 135 13.29 -5.20 -2.18
N LEU A 136 13.30 -4.06 -1.48
CA LEU A 136 13.71 -2.80 -2.11
C LEU A 136 15.20 -2.75 -2.46
N GLN A 137 16.03 -3.43 -1.67
CA GLN A 137 17.46 -3.49 -1.93
C GLN A 137 17.75 -4.35 -3.17
N SER A 138 17.01 -5.44 -3.41
CA SER A 138 17.21 -6.29 -4.61
C SER A 138 17.01 -5.51 -5.92
N ILE A 139 16.12 -4.51 -5.96
CA ILE A 139 15.96 -3.65 -7.15
C ILE A 139 17.28 -2.95 -7.52
N LEU A 140 18.03 -2.51 -6.50
CA LEU A 140 19.30 -1.83 -6.69
C LEU A 140 20.43 -2.81 -7.00
N ASP A 141 20.44 -3.97 -6.35
CA ASP A 141 21.45 -5.01 -6.50
C ASP A 141 21.36 -5.69 -7.88
N ASP A 142 20.12 -5.94 -8.36
CA ASP A 142 19.85 -6.52 -9.67
C ASP A 142 19.92 -5.47 -10.80
N ASN A 143 20.22 -4.20 -10.46
CA ASN A 143 20.32 -3.08 -11.41
C ASN A 143 19.13 -2.98 -12.37
N MET A 144 17.91 -3.18 -11.85
CA MET A 144 16.68 -3.14 -12.63
C MET A 144 16.44 -1.74 -13.22
N ASP A 145 15.86 -1.67 -14.42
CA ASP A 145 15.53 -0.39 -15.06
C ASP A 145 14.37 0.30 -14.33
N VAL A 146 14.66 1.45 -13.74
CA VAL A 146 13.71 2.18 -12.89
C VAL A 146 13.47 3.59 -13.42
N GLY A 147 12.24 3.88 -13.76
CA GLY A 147 11.83 5.24 -14.12
C GLY A 147 12.04 6.24 -12.98
N ILE A 148 12.30 7.51 -13.30
CA ILE A 148 12.60 8.58 -12.32
C ILE A 148 11.55 8.68 -11.19
N THR A 149 10.27 8.50 -11.52
CA THR A 149 9.17 8.57 -10.55
C THR A 149 9.19 7.38 -9.59
N GLN A 150 9.42 6.18 -10.11
CA GLN A 150 9.56 4.96 -9.33
C GLN A 150 10.80 5.04 -8.42
N PHE A 151 11.92 5.52 -8.94
CA PHE A 151 13.16 5.69 -8.17
C PHE A 151 12.96 6.59 -6.94
N ARG A 152 12.20 7.68 -7.08
CA ARG A 152 11.86 8.53 -5.92
C ARG A 152 11.01 7.80 -4.88
N LYS A 153 10.01 7.03 -5.33
CA LYS A 153 9.15 6.21 -4.46
C LYS A 153 9.99 5.16 -3.71
N ILE A 154 10.85 4.44 -4.43
CA ILE A 154 11.75 3.42 -3.88
C ILE A 154 12.67 4.00 -2.83
N ASN A 155 13.38 5.09 -3.14
CA ASN A 155 14.30 5.73 -2.19
C ASN A 155 13.57 6.25 -0.95
N GLY A 156 12.40 6.86 -1.12
CA GLY A 156 11.58 7.33 0.00
C GLY A 156 11.17 6.17 0.92
N LEU A 157 10.68 5.10 0.35
CA LEU A 157 10.25 3.91 1.08
C LEU A 157 11.46 3.20 1.73
N LEU A 158 12.57 3.07 1.01
CA LEU A 158 13.81 2.45 1.51
C LEU A 158 14.37 3.20 2.72
N GLN A 159 14.40 4.53 2.70
CA GLN A 159 14.81 5.33 3.85
C GLN A 159 13.91 5.11 5.07
N LEU A 160 12.59 5.09 4.86
CA LEU A 160 11.63 4.86 5.91
C LEU A 160 11.80 3.46 6.53
N VAL A 161 11.91 2.44 5.67
CA VAL A 161 12.03 1.04 6.09
C VAL A 161 13.38 0.77 6.76
N ARG A 162 14.49 1.35 6.28
CA ARG A 162 15.81 1.24 6.93
C ARG A 162 15.79 1.75 8.37
N VAL A 163 15.17 2.92 8.58
CA VAL A 163 15.04 3.47 9.94
C VAL A 163 14.15 2.59 10.80
N ALA A 164 13.07 2.06 10.25
CA ALA A 164 12.17 1.17 10.98
C ALA A 164 12.81 -0.20 11.27
N ALA A 165 13.62 -0.74 10.36
CA ALA A 165 14.32 -2.01 10.51
C ALA A 165 15.45 -1.99 11.57
N THR A 166 15.95 -0.78 11.96
CA THR A 166 16.91 -0.64 13.07
C THR A 166 16.25 -0.74 14.46
N GLN A 167 14.91 -0.74 14.53
CA GLN A 167 14.21 -0.93 15.80
C GLN A 167 14.35 -2.37 16.26
N GLU A 168 14.43 -2.57 17.58
CA GLU A 168 14.39 -3.91 18.11
C GLU A 168 13.06 -4.60 17.73
N GLU A 169 13.11 -5.86 17.35
CA GLU A 169 11.92 -6.60 16.92
C GLU A 169 10.80 -6.58 17.98
N ARG A 170 11.16 -6.51 19.25
CA ARG A 170 10.23 -6.40 20.39
C ARG A 170 9.48 -5.06 20.44
N GLU A 171 9.99 -4.02 19.79
CA GLU A 171 9.35 -2.71 19.74
C GLU A 171 8.38 -2.58 18.56
N ILE A 172 8.51 -3.44 17.55
CA ILE A 172 7.63 -3.48 16.40
C ILE A 172 6.29 -4.06 16.84
N PHE A 173 5.24 -3.24 16.71
CA PHE A 173 3.90 -3.67 17.13
C PHE A 173 3.39 -4.83 16.27
N LYS A 174 3.10 -5.96 16.92
CA LYS A 174 2.51 -7.16 16.32
C LYS A 174 1.08 -7.33 16.84
N PRO A 175 0.04 -7.11 15.99
CA PRO A 175 -1.36 -7.15 16.42
C PRO A 175 -1.81 -8.50 17.03
N TYR A 176 -1.20 -9.59 16.59
CA TYR A 176 -1.51 -10.93 17.09
C TYR A 176 -0.93 -11.23 18.47
N GLU A 177 -0.05 -10.40 19.00
CA GLU A 177 0.51 -10.51 20.34
C GLU A 177 -0.35 -9.73 21.35
N LYS A 178 -1.20 -10.42 22.10
CA LYS A 178 -2.16 -9.80 23.04
C LYS A 178 -1.52 -8.92 24.11
N HIS A 179 -0.29 -9.23 24.52
CA HIS A 179 0.43 -8.54 25.62
C HIS A 179 1.46 -7.52 25.11
N HIS A 180 1.48 -7.21 23.82
CA HIS A 180 2.42 -6.24 23.29
C HIS A 180 2.16 -4.83 23.83
N ASN A 181 3.24 -4.09 24.20
CA ASN A 181 3.15 -2.74 24.73
C ASN A 181 2.41 -1.75 23.82
N GLY A 182 2.35 -2.03 22.53
CA GLY A 182 1.58 -1.24 21.56
C GLY A 182 0.11 -1.13 21.91
N TRP A 183 -0.51 -2.15 22.49
CA TRP A 183 -1.91 -2.10 22.93
C TRP A 183 -2.11 -1.13 24.09
N VAL A 184 -1.17 -1.07 25.03
CA VAL A 184 -1.20 -0.10 26.13
C VAL A 184 -1.13 1.33 25.60
N ALA A 185 -0.22 1.58 24.65
CA ALA A 185 -0.09 2.88 24.00
C ALA A 185 -1.37 3.31 23.25
N ILE A 186 -2.04 2.36 22.56
CA ILE A 186 -3.34 2.61 21.90
C ILE A 186 -4.39 3.02 22.92
N ARG A 187 -4.56 2.25 24.03
CA ARG A 187 -5.56 2.58 25.07
C ARG A 187 -5.33 3.94 25.72
N GLN A 188 -4.07 4.35 25.90
CA GLN A 188 -3.74 5.68 26.45
C GLN A 188 -4.16 6.83 25.52
N LYS A 189 -4.19 6.62 24.20
CA LYS A 189 -4.46 7.66 23.20
C LYS A 189 -5.82 7.53 22.50
N MET A 190 -6.57 6.47 22.73
CA MET A 190 -7.80 6.15 21.99
C MET A 190 -8.91 7.21 22.10
N ARG A 191 -8.86 8.07 23.13
CA ARG A 191 -9.88 9.14 23.35
C ARG A 191 -9.69 10.37 22.48
N LYS A 192 -8.58 10.49 21.75
CA LYS A 192 -8.25 11.68 20.95
C LYS A 192 -7.87 11.27 19.52
N PRO A 193 -8.24 12.09 18.53
CA PRO A 193 -7.78 11.87 17.16
C PRO A 193 -6.26 12.08 17.05
N PRO A 194 -5.61 11.57 15.98
CA PRO A 194 -4.21 11.86 15.71
C PRO A 194 -3.96 13.35 15.54
N VAL A 195 -2.76 13.78 15.93
CA VAL A 195 -2.35 15.18 15.78
C VAL A 195 -1.89 15.40 14.35
N SER A 196 -2.33 16.48 13.68
CA SER A 196 -1.89 16.79 12.33
C SER A 196 -0.44 17.29 12.29
N GLU A 197 0.29 16.98 11.23
CA GLU A 197 1.67 17.45 11.01
C GLU A 197 1.74 18.99 11.00
N SER A 198 0.75 19.63 10.37
CA SER A 198 0.64 21.09 10.31
C SER A 198 0.47 21.72 11.69
N LEU A 199 -0.31 21.10 12.59
CA LEU A 199 -0.48 21.60 13.95
C LEU A 199 0.84 21.49 14.74
N ILE A 200 1.55 20.36 14.61
CA ILE A 200 2.86 20.18 15.25
C ILE A 200 3.85 21.23 14.75
N PHE A 201 3.92 21.43 13.42
CA PHE A 201 4.77 22.45 12.83
C PHE A 201 4.42 23.84 13.35
N LEU A 202 3.12 24.21 13.35
CA LEU A 202 2.67 25.51 13.83
C LEU A 202 3.04 25.75 15.31
N MET A 203 2.80 24.77 16.16
CA MET A 203 3.06 24.87 17.60
C MET A 203 4.57 24.93 17.94
N THR A 204 5.41 24.35 17.12
CA THR A 204 6.87 24.33 17.36
C THR A 204 7.61 25.42 16.58
N ALA A 205 7.27 25.65 15.32
CA ALA A 205 7.98 26.58 14.45
C ALA A 205 7.63 28.04 14.73
N VAL A 206 6.35 28.36 14.94
CA VAL A 206 5.90 29.75 15.10
C VAL A 206 6.56 30.44 16.30
N PRO A 207 6.60 29.86 17.52
CA PRO A 207 7.26 30.50 18.65
C PRO A 207 8.76 30.74 18.42
N ILE A 208 9.44 29.77 17.81
CA ILE A 208 10.86 29.86 17.50
C ILE A 208 11.12 30.95 16.45
N LEU A 209 10.31 30.97 15.38
CA LEU A 209 10.43 31.97 14.33
C LEU A 209 10.18 33.38 14.85
N LEU A 210 9.16 33.57 15.69
CA LEU A 210 8.89 34.86 16.33
C LEU A 210 10.07 35.32 17.17
N LEU A 211 10.63 34.45 18.00
CA LEU A 211 11.81 34.76 18.81
C LEU A 211 13.00 35.13 17.95
N VAL A 212 13.28 34.38 16.89
CA VAL A 212 14.40 34.64 15.96
C VAL A 212 14.19 35.97 15.23
N VAL A 213 12.98 36.25 14.72
CA VAL A 213 12.70 37.53 14.06
C VAL A 213 12.88 38.72 15.02
N MET A 214 12.44 38.61 16.28
CA MET A 214 12.65 39.63 17.29
C MET A 214 14.13 39.86 17.60
N LEU A 215 14.89 38.78 17.73
CA LEU A 215 16.36 38.89 17.98
C LEU A 215 17.10 39.51 16.79
N LEU A 216 16.81 39.00 15.58
CA LEU A 216 17.44 39.51 14.35
C LEU A 216 17.10 41.01 14.13
N GLY A 217 15.83 41.38 14.35
CA GLY A 217 15.40 42.77 14.21
C GLY A 217 16.08 43.73 15.23
N ARG A 218 16.48 43.19 16.39
CA ARG A 218 17.17 44.01 17.42
C ARG A 218 18.66 44.17 17.17
N TYR A 219 19.31 43.15 16.59
CA TYR A 219 20.77 43.12 16.47
C TYR A 219 21.31 43.35 15.05
N SER A 220 20.42 43.30 14.01
CA SER A 220 20.85 43.48 12.64
C SER A 220 20.94 44.96 12.26
N ALA A 221 22.06 45.39 11.70
CA ALA A 221 22.17 46.71 11.09
C ALA A 221 21.25 46.80 9.84
N PRO A 222 20.68 47.98 9.53
CA PRO A 222 19.81 48.16 8.38
C PRO A 222 20.66 48.21 7.09
N SER A 223 21.11 47.03 6.64
CA SER A 223 21.86 46.85 5.39
C SER A 223 21.25 45.74 4.55
N TRP A 224 21.40 45.84 3.22
CA TRP A 224 20.89 44.84 2.30
C TRP A 224 21.46 43.43 2.56
N SER A 225 22.77 43.38 2.91
CA SER A 225 23.43 42.12 3.29
C SER A 225 22.85 41.49 4.54
N ALA A 226 22.46 42.29 5.54
CA ALA A 226 21.83 41.81 6.76
C ALA A 226 20.45 41.23 6.47
N VAL A 227 19.65 41.83 5.58
CA VAL A 227 18.36 41.30 5.15
C VAL A 227 18.54 39.96 4.48
N CYS A 228 19.46 39.80 3.53
CA CYS A 228 19.76 38.54 2.88
C CYS A 228 20.16 37.44 3.87
N LEU A 229 21.07 37.77 4.81
CA LEU A 229 21.54 36.84 5.83
C LEU A 229 20.38 36.39 6.77
N ASN A 230 19.57 37.34 7.22
CA ASN A 230 18.42 37.05 8.08
C ASN A 230 17.41 36.16 7.38
N THR A 231 17.12 36.41 6.09
CA THR A 231 16.23 35.57 5.30
C THR A 231 16.78 34.14 5.15
N LEU A 232 18.08 34.00 4.91
CA LEU A 232 18.74 32.70 4.84
C LEU A 232 18.64 31.95 6.17
N VAL A 233 18.90 32.61 7.30
CA VAL A 233 18.77 32.00 8.63
C VAL A 233 17.34 31.53 8.89
N ILE A 234 16.33 32.36 8.59
CA ILE A 234 14.93 32.00 8.74
C ILE A 234 14.60 30.78 7.87
N LEU A 235 15.05 30.74 6.61
CA LEU A 235 14.83 29.61 5.70
C LEU A 235 15.43 28.30 6.26
N ILE A 236 16.66 28.36 6.76
CA ILE A 236 17.32 27.20 7.37
C ILE A 236 16.52 26.70 8.57
N ILE A 237 16.05 27.61 9.42
CA ILE A 237 15.24 27.26 10.60
C ILE A 237 13.94 26.59 10.17
N ILE A 238 13.24 27.12 9.15
CA ILE A 238 12.02 26.51 8.63
C ILE A 238 12.29 25.09 8.13
N LEU A 239 13.35 24.85 7.36
CA LEU A 239 13.71 23.52 6.87
C LEU A 239 14.02 22.54 8.01
N VAL A 240 14.77 22.97 9.02
CA VAL A 240 15.06 22.17 10.21
C VAL A 240 13.79 21.85 10.99
N MET A 241 12.90 22.83 11.16
CA MET A 241 11.64 22.65 11.87
C MET A 241 10.66 21.73 11.11
N MET A 242 10.59 21.83 9.79
CA MET A 242 9.81 20.90 8.96
C MET A 242 10.30 19.44 9.13
N ARG A 243 11.63 19.24 9.13
CA ARG A 243 12.18 17.89 9.36
C ARG A 243 11.85 17.35 10.76
N ASN A 244 11.98 18.20 11.77
CA ASN A 244 11.65 17.85 13.15
C ASN A 244 10.15 17.60 13.33
N ALA A 245 9.29 18.41 12.73
CA ALA A 245 7.84 18.24 12.80
C ALA A 245 7.39 16.85 12.28
N LYS A 246 7.99 16.36 11.18
CA LYS A 246 7.74 14.99 10.67
C LYS A 246 8.14 13.92 11.68
N ARG A 247 9.30 14.08 12.33
CA ARG A 247 9.77 13.14 13.36
C ARG A 247 8.83 13.13 14.57
N TRP A 248 8.41 14.30 15.04
CA TRP A 248 7.46 14.42 16.15
C TRP A 248 6.07 13.88 15.78
N PHE A 249 5.64 14.11 14.54
CA PHE A 249 4.40 13.55 14.02
C PHE A 249 4.38 12.02 14.12
N GLN A 250 5.47 11.36 13.70
CA GLN A 250 5.59 9.91 13.79
C GLN A 250 5.58 9.42 15.25
N LEU A 251 6.31 10.10 16.14
CA LEU A 251 6.37 9.72 17.56
C LEU A 251 5.01 9.90 18.27
N LEU A 252 4.36 11.05 18.07
CA LEU A 252 3.10 11.38 18.74
C LEU A 252 1.93 10.51 18.24
N ASN A 253 1.95 10.14 16.97
CA ASN A 253 0.92 9.33 16.33
C ASN A 253 1.26 7.83 16.25
N ARG A 254 2.35 7.37 16.87
CA ARG A 254 2.70 5.93 16.93
C ARG A 254 1.51 5.05 17.37
N PRO A 255 0.68 5.43 18.36
CA PRO A 255 -0.51 4.65 18.72
C PRO A 255 -1.55 4.57 17.60
N ALA A 256 -1.73 5.63 16.81
CA ALA A 256 -2.63 5.63 15.66
C ALA A 256 -2.13 4.71 14.54
N PHE A 257 -0.82 4.71 14.26
CA PHE A 257 -0.21 3.79 13.30
C PHE A 257 -0.30 2.34 13.77
N ASN A 258 -0.11 2.08 15.06
CA ASN A 258 -0.30 0.74 15.62
C ASN A 258 -1.75 0.27 15.48
N LEU A 259 -2.72 1.14 15.78
CA LEU A 259 -4.13 0.81 15.60
C LEU A 259 -4.48 0.57 14.13
N LEU A 260 -3.98 1.41 13.22
CA LEU A 260 -4.15 1.21 11.77
C LEU A 260 -3.59 -0.16 11.34
N ARG A 261 -2.41 -0.55 11.85
CA ARG A 261 -1.83 -1.87 11.58
C ARG A 261 -2.71 -3.00 12.12
N ALA A 262 -3.29 -2.85 13.31
CA ALA A 262 -4.21 -3.85 13.85
C ALA A 262 -5.49 -3.96 13.00
N MET A 263 -6.03 -2.84 12.53
CA MET A 263 -7.19 -2.82 11.63
C MET A 263 -6.86 -3.46 10.28
N ASN A 264 -5.71 -3.15 9.70
CA ASN A 264 -5.24 -3.78 8.46
C ASN A 264 -5.02 -5.28 8.64
N PHE A 265 -4.50 -5.71 9.81
CA PHE A 265 -4.35 -7.12 10.14
C PHE A 265 -5.70 -7.87 10.20
N GLU A 266 -6.71 -7.28 10.83
CA GLU A 266 -8.07 -7.86 10.83
C GLU A 266 -8.66 -7.94 9.43
N ALA A 267 -8.51 -6.87 8.63
CA ALA A 267 -8.95 -6.87 7.24
C ALA A 267 -8.22 -7.93 6.39
N ALA A 268 -6.92 -8.13 6.61
CA ALA A 268 -6.13 -9.10 5.86
C ALA A 268 -6.42 -10.55 6.24
N THR A 269 -6.65 -10.83 7.55
CA THR A 269 -6.82 -12.19 8.06
C THR A 269 -8.26 -12.64 8.21
N GLY A 270 -9.20 -11.70 8.31
CA GLY A 270 -10.59 -11.98 8.64
C GLY A 270 -10.84 -12.34 10.11
N TYR A 271 -9.81 -12.28 10.96
CA TYR A 271 -9.90 -12.56 12.40
C TYR A 271 -9.92 -11.27 13.21
N THR A 272 -10.68 -11.27 14.30
CA THR A 272 -10.75 -10.13 15.23
C THR A 272 -9.67 -10.24 16.31
N VAL A 273 -8.90 -9.16 16.51
CA VAL A 273 -7.88 -9.00 17.56
C VAL A 273 -8.07 -7.73 18.38
N ILE A 274 -8.79 -6.74 17.85
CA ILE A 274 -9.05 -5.45 18.50
C ILE A 274 -10.18 -5.65 19.52
N GLU A 275 -9.98 -5.16 20.74
CA GLU A 275 -10.99 -5.20 21.80
C GLU A 275 -12.11 -4.17 21.57
N GLU A 276 -13.30 -4.44 22.13
CA GLU A 276 -14.50 -3.64 21.90
C GLU A 276 -14.37 -2.19 22.43
N ASP A 277 -13.69 -1.98 23.54
CA ASP A 277 -13.40 -0.67 24.10
C ASP A 277 -12.58 0.23 23.15
N ILE A 278 -11.66 -0.39 22.36
CA ILE A 278 -10.89 0.30 21.34
C ILE A 278 -11.76 0.57 20.11
N ARG A 279 -12.65 -0.35 19.69
CA ARG A 279 -13.53 -0.19 18.53
C ARG A 279 -14.49 0.99 18.68
N THR A 280 -14.96 1.25 19.90
CA THR A 280 -15.87 2.38 20.21
C THR A 280 -15.12 3.70 20.42
N SER A 281 -13.78 3.70 20.30
CA SER A 281 -12.96 4.88 20.58
C SER A 281 -12.98 5.92 19.46
N VAL A 282 -12.69 7.17 19.82
CA VAL A 282 -12.55 8.30 18.86
C VAL A 282 -11.45 8.02 17.84
N LEU A 283 -10.33 7.42 18.27
CA LEU A 283 -9.21 7.11 17.41
C LEU A 283 -9.58 6.05 16.35
N TYR A 284 -10.28 4.98 16.74
CA TYR A 284 -10.74 3.94 15.82
C TYR A 284 -11.70 4.51 14.78
N MET A 285 -12.71 5.25 15.21
CA MET A 285 -13.69 5.88 14.31
C MET A 285 -13.03 6.87 13.35
N TYR A 286 -12.05 7.63 13.83
CA TYR A 286 -11.27 8.55 12.99
C TYR A 286 -10.52 7.83 11.85
N ILE A 287 -9.92 6.68 12.13
CA ILE A 287 -9.22 5.88 11.12
C ILE A 287 -10.24 5.21 10.17
N MET A 288 -11.29 4.60 10.74
CA MET A 288 -12.33 3.90 9.99
C MET A 288 -12.96 4.79 8.91
N GLN A 289 -13.36 6.02 9.27
CA GLN A 289 -13.99 6.98 8.36
C GLN A 289 -13.10 7.43 7.19
N ARG A 290 -11.78 7.19 7.27
CA ARG A 290 -10.81 7.53 6.22
C ARG A 290 -10.44 6.38 5.31
N LYS A 291 -10.94 5.19 5.61
CA LYS A 291 -10.78 4.03 4.74
C LYS A 291 -11.83 4.04 3.62
N PRO A 292 -11.57 3.42 2.47
CA PRO A 292 -12.56 3.27 1.39
C PRO A 292 -13.85 2.58 1.88
N THR A 293 -14.97 2.88 1.22
CA THR A 293 -16.28 2.32 1.57
C THR A 293 -16.27 0.79 1.52
N SER A 294 -15.69 0.21 0.49
CA SER A 294 -15.51 -1.24 0.32
C SER A 294 -14.75 -1.88 1.48
N TRP A 295 -13.69 -1.21 1.95
CA TRP A 295 -12.90 -1.64 3.10
C TRP A 295 -13.72 -1.58 4.40
N GLN A 296 -14.47 -0.48 4.61
CA GLN A 296 -15.34 -0.31 5.78
C GLN A 296 -16.41 -1.40 5.84
N GLU A 297 -17.12 -1.65 4.73
CA GLU A 297 -18.15 -2.70 4.63
C GLU A 297 -17.57 -4.08 4.94
N ARG A 298 -16.37 -4.38 4.42
CA ARG A 298 -15.69 -5.63 4.70
C ARG A 298 -15.31 -5.76 6.17
N MET A 299 -14.77 -4.71 6.76
CA MET A 299 -14.42 -4.70 8.19
C MET A 299 -15.64 -4.94 9.07
N LEU A 300 -16.78 -4.30 8.77
CA LEU A 300 -18.03 -4.53 9.50
C LEU A 300 -18.45 -6.00 9.44
N LYS A 301 -18.38 -6.64 8.27
CA LYS A 301 -18.66 -8.08 8.14
C LYS A 301 -17.72 -8.96 8.96
N ILE A 302 -16.43 -8.61 9.04
CA ILE A 302 -15.45 -9.33 9.85
C ILE A 302 -15.79 -9.22 11.34
N ILE A 303 -16.18 -8.02 11.78
CA ILE A 303 -16.60 -7.75 13.15
C ILE A 303 -17.88 -8.54 13.49
N ASP A 304 -18.88 -8.50 12.63
CA ASP A 304 -20.14 -9.23 12.81
C ASP A 304 -19.95 -10.75 12.86
N ASN A 305 -19.04 -11.30 12.06
CA ASN A 305 -18.69 -12.71 12.11
C ASN A 305 -17.97 -13.11 13.42
N GLY A 306 -17.30 -12.16 14.07
CA GLY A 306 -16.72 -12.33 15.40
C GLY A 306 -15.67 -13.44 15.53
N GLN A 307 -15.08 -13.90 14.43
CA GLN A 307 -14.07 -14.97 14.45
C GLN A 307 -12.80 -14.49 15.14
N ARG A 308 -12.44 -15.12 16.25
CA ARG A 308 -11.22 -14.79 17.00
C ARG A 308 -10.00 -15.50 16.43
N LEU A 309 -8.85 -14.83 16.51
CA LEU A 309 -7.57 -15.38 16.06
C LEU A 309 -7.26 -16.69 16.80
N PRO A 310 -6.97 -17.81 16.11
CA PRO A 310 -6.53 -19.06 16.73
C PRO A 310 -5.22 -18.88 17.53
N ASN A 311 -5.06 -19.58 18.65
CA ASN A 311 -3.86 -19.47 19.48
C ASN A 311 -2.58 -19.98 18.79
N ASN A 312 -2.72 -20.84 17.79
CA ASN A 312 -1.62 -21.39 16.98
C ASN A 312 -1.41 -20.65 15.66
N TRP A 313 -2.06 -19.51 15.47
CA TRP A 313 -1.90 -18.73 14.27
C TRP A 313 -0.45 -18.21 14.13
N ARG A 314 0.07 -18.30 12.94
CA ARG A 314 1.38 -17.73 12.58
C ARG A 314 1.26 -17.00 11.25
N LEU A 315 2.00 -15.91 11.13
CA LEU A 315 2.12 -15.21 9.86
C LEU A 315 2.78 -16.13 8.83
N ARG A 316 2.12 -16.28 7.69
CA ARG A 316 2.66 -16.98 6.52
C ARG A 316 2.85 -15.95 5.43
N LEU A 317 4.08 -15.81 4.99
CA LEU A 317 4.44 -14.97 3.87
C LEU A 317 4.78 -15.85 2.66
N PRO A 318 4.65 -15.35 1.42
CA PRO A 318 5.15 -16.05 0.25
C PRO A 318 6.65 -16.36 0.41
N ASP A 319 7.08 -17.45 -0.18
CA ASP A 319 8.51 -17.73 -0.32
C ASP A 319 9.07 -16.87 -1.45
N PHE A 320 9.71 -15.79 -1.06
CA PHE A 320 10.27 -14.83 -2.00
C PHE A 320 11.61 -15.27 -2.60
N SER A 321 12.24 -16.35 -2.11
CA SER A 321 13.57 -16.82 -2.52
C SER A 321 13.50 -17.91 -3.59
N SER A 322 12.38 -18.64 -3.68
CA SER A 322 12.25 -19.81 -4.55
C SER A 322 12.52 -19.56 -6.02
N HIS A 323 12.27 -18.33 -6.52
CA HIS A 323 12.46 -17.99 -7.93
C HIS A 323 13.86 -17.48 -8.28
N LEU A 324 14.55 -16.86 -7.31
CA LEU A 324 15.94 -16.44 -7.52
C LEU A 324 16.87 -17.65 -7.63
N GLU A 325 16.67 -18.68 -6.82
CA GLU A 325 17.45 -19.92 -6.88
C GLU A 325 17.19 -20.70 -8.18
N GLN A 326 15.94 -20.75 -8.67
CA GLN A 326 15.62 -21.38 -9.95
C GLN A 326 16.21 -20.61 -11.13
N ALA A 327 16.10 -19.29 -11.18
CA ALA A 327 16.68 -18.47 -12.23
C ALA A 327 18.22 -18.55 -12.25
N PHE A 328 18.88 -18.66 -11.09
CA PHE A 328 20.32 -18.90 -11.01
C PHE A 328 20.70 -20.32 -11.47
N HIS A 329 19.89 -21.32 -11.17
CA HIS A 329 20.13 -22.70 -11.65
C HIS A 329 19.95 -22.79 -13.18
N ASP A 330 18.88 -22.17 -13.71
CA ASP A 330 18.64 -22.18 -15.17
C ASP A 330 19.70 -21.38 -15.93
N SER A 331 20.20 -20.27 -15.40
CA SER A 331 21.30 -19.52 -16.02
C SER A 331 22.65 -20.24 -15.91
N ALA A 332 22.89 -20.99 -14.86
CA ALA A 332 24.12 -21.80 -14.71
C ALA A 332 24.13 -23.00 -15.66
N THR A 333 22.99 -23.65 -15.88
CA THR A 333 22.88 -24.78 -16.82
C THR A 333 23.04 -24.37 -18.30
N VAL A 334 22.58 -23.15 -18.66
CA VAL A 334 22.76 -22.60 -20.02
C VAL A 334 24.24 -22.30 -20.35
N HIS A 335 25.08 -22.04 -19.35
CA HIS A 335 26.50 -21.78 -19.55
C HIS A 335 27.36 -23.07 -19.64
N GLU A 336 26.87 -24.21 -19.14
CA GLU A 336 27.59 -25.50 -19.26
C GLU A 336 27.40 -26.19 -20.61
N ASP A 337 26.36 -25.82 -21.38
CA ASP A 337 26.07 -26.45 -22.70
C ASP A 337 26.68 -25.72 -23.91
N LEU A 338 27.59 -24.77 -23.72
CA LEU A 338 28.35 -24.18 -24.81
C LEU A 338 29.50 -25.11 -25.17
N PRO A 339 29.53 -25.73 -26.40
CA PRO A 339 30.62 -26.57 -26.81
C PRO A 339 31.91 -25.76 -26.85
N ALA A 340 32.94 -26.30 -26.21
CA ALA A 340 34.30 -25.76 -26.29
C ALA A 340 34.66 -25.55 -27.77
N SER A 341 34.90 -24.29 -28.16
CA SER A 341 35.43 -23.97 -29.48
C SER A 341 36.79 -24.69 -29.62
N GLU A 342 36.86 -25.69 -30.49
CA GLU A 342 38.12 -26.26 -30.96
C GLU A 342 38.90 -25.15 -31.66
N GLU A 343 39.94 -24.67 -30.99
CA GLU A 343 41.00 -23.90 -31.64
C GLU A 343 41.91 -24.88 -32.38
N GLU A 344 41.88 -24.82 -33.71
CA GLU A 344 43.02 -25.24 -34.58
C GLU A 344 43.84 -24.00 -34.98
#